data_d559c84d37bce1a2883765f72ddb38ab
#
_entry.id   d559c84d37bce1a2883765f72ddb38ab
#
_cell.length_a   1.000
_cell.length_b   1.000
_cell.length_c   1.000
_cell.angle_alpha   90.00
_cell.angle_beta   90.00
_cell.angle_gamma   90.00
#
_symmetry.space_group_name_H-M   'P 1'
#
loop_
_entity.id
_entity.type
_entity.pdbx_description
1 polymer ?
#
loop_
_entity_poly.entity_id
_entity_poly.type
_entity_poly.pdbx_seq_one_letter_code
_entity_poly.pdbx_strand_id
1 'polypeptide(L)'
;MRFLGFVAVTGAAIVLGACGGGEAPAADSAAAAPAAEAAPAPEAAAAPGAMAPITGTTHTVKMYGDEKGYRFDPADITIKAGDGIKFEMVSGGPHNVAFDPATIGAAKAALVANMPEQMGELSGKMLINAGESYTVSFAGVPAGTYDYFCTPHLAMNMKGKITVQ
;
A
#
# COMPACT_ATOMS: atom_id res chain seq x y z
N MET A 1 -21.61 38.62 15.79
CA MET A 1 -22.95 38.12 16.08
C MET A 1 -22.87 36.76 16.67
N ARG A 2 -23.21 36.68 17.84
CA ARG A 2 -23.38 35.70 18.89
C ARG A 2 -24.51 34.75 18.49
N PHE A 3 -24.34 33.45 18.66
CA PHE A 3 -25.42 32.61 19.20
C PHE A 3 -24.80 31.40 19.90
N LEU A 4 -25.01 31.38 21.21
CA LEU A 4 -24.90 30.24 22.13
C LEU A 4 -26.10 29.32 21.91
N GLY A 5 -25.90 28.02 22.07
CA GLY A 5 -26.97 27.04 22.24
C GLY A 5 -26.47 25.83 23.02
N PHE A 6 -26.62 25.88 24.34
CA PHE A 6 -26.50 24.75 25.28
C PHE A 6 -27.74 23.89 25.21
N VAL A 7 -27.62 22.57 25.18
CA VAL A 7 -28.60 21.67 25.78
C VAL A 7 -27.85 20.46 26.40
N ALA A 8 -28.00 20.34 27.73
CA ALA A 8 -27.68 19.17 28.54
C ALA A 8 -28.93 18.35 28.73
N VAL A 9 -28.84 17.03 28.64
CA VAL A 9 -29.84 16.12 29.23
C VAL A 9 -29.16 14.93 29.89
N THR A 10 -29.33 14.85 31.18
CA THR A 10 -29.00 13.81 32.12
C THR A 10 -30.04 12.66 32.08
N GLY A 11 -29.58 11.43 32.33
CA GLY A 11 -30.47 10.31 32.56
C GLY A 11 -29.75 9.08 33.08
N ALA A 12 -29.74 8.90 34.40
CA ALA A 12 -29.24 7.72 35.12
C ALA A 12 -30.35 6.63 35.25
N ALA A 13 -29.99 5.37 35.18
CA ALA A 13 -30.75 4.30 35.82
C ALA A 13 -29.83 3.11 36.13
N ILE A 14 -29.77 2.82 37.43
CA ILE A 14 -29.10 1.71 38.08
C ILE A 14 -30.16 0.58 38.23
N VAL A 15 -29.79 -0.67 37.93
CA VAL A 15 -30.47 -1.84 38.49
C VAL A 15 -29.44 -2.86 38.93
N LEU A 16 -29.42 -3.09 40.23
CA LEU A 16 -28.75 -4.21 40.92
C LEU A 16 -29.65 -5.45 40.86
N GLY A 17 -29.06 -6.62 40.69
CA GLY A 17 -29.73 -7.89 40.86
C GLY A 17 -28.71 -8.97 41.24
N ALA A 18 -28.89 -9.49 42.45
CA ALA A 18 -27.98 -10.26 43.27
C ALA A 18 -28.10 -11.78 43.08
N CYS A 19 -27.04 -12.48 43.47
CA CYS A 19 -26.93 -13.77 44.16
C CYS A 19 -27.47 -15.06 43.55
N GLY A 20 -26.62 -16.08 43.57
CA GLY A 20 -26.96 -17.49 43.57
C GLY A 20 -25.72 -18.35 43.40
N GLY A 21 -25.18 -18.86 44.55
CA GLY A 21 -24.03 -19.76 44.60
C GLY A 21 -24.41 -21.22 44.29
N GLY A 22 -23.38 -22.03 44.07
CA GLY A 22 -23.48 -23.48 43.88
C GLY A 22 -22.14 -24.06 43.44
N GLU A 23 -21.43 -24.52 44.40
CA GLU A 23 -20.50 -25.64 44.62
C GLU A 23 -20.02 -26.45 43.40
N ALA A 24 -18.70 -26.62 43.32
CA ALA A 24 -18.01 -27.62 42.50
C ALA A 24 -18.19 -29.05 43.05
N PRO A 25 -17.98 -30.10 42.28
CA PRO A 25 -16.65 -30.73 42.30
C PRO A 25 -16.09 -31.25 40.97
N ALA A 26 -14.81 -31.23 40.95
CA ALA A 26 -13.70 -31.98 40.37
C ALA A 26 -13.92 -33.08 39.30
N ALA A 27 -12.91 -33.01 38.40
CA ALA A 27 -12.24 -34.10 37.69
C ALA A 27 -12.98 -34.81 36.56
N ASP A 28 -12.47 -34.74 35.37
CA ASP A 28 -11.50 -35.72 34.85
C ASP A 28 -11.20 -35.49 33.34
N SER A 29 -9.97 -35.74 33.01
CA SER A 29 -9.46 -36.29 31.74
C SER A 29 -9.66 -35.57 30.43
N ALA A 30 -8.59 -34.93 30.02
CA ALA A 30 -7.86 -35.03 28.75
C ALA A 30 -8.59 -35.65 27.54
N ALA A 31 -8.84 -34.83 26.55
CA ALA A 31 -8.66 -35.21 25.17
C ALA A 31 -8.16 -34.00 24.41
N ALA A 32 -6.87 -34.02 24.03
CA ALA A 32 -6.30 -33.07 23.08
C ALA A 32 -7.01 -33.23 21.75
N ALA A 33 -7.82 -32.25 21.38
CA ALA A 33 -8.29 -32.12 20.01
C ALA A 33 -7.11 -31.68 19.13
N PRO A 34 -6.92 -32.30 17.95
CA PRO A 34 -5.88 -31.84 17.02
C PRO A 34 -6.17 -30.41 16.57
N ALA A 35 -5.12 -29.57 16.58
CA ALA A 35 -5.17 -28.23 16.05
C ALA A 35 -5.70 -28.28 14.61
N ALA A 36 -6.84 -27.70 14.39
CA ALA A 36 -7.36 -27.44 13.05
C ALA A 36 -6.39 -26.48 12.37
N GLU A 37 -5.70 -27.01 11.37
CA GLU A 37 -4.93 -26.24 10.40
C GLU A 37 -5.85 -25.15 9.85
N ALA A 38 -5.50 -23.90 10.16
CA ALA A 38 -6.26 -22.75 9.69
C ALA A 38 -6.19 -22.73 8.17
N ALA A 39 -7.32 -22.98 7.53
CA ALA A 39 -7.47 -22.76 6.09
C ALA A 39 -7.04 -21.33 5.76
N PRO A 40 -6.31 -21.10 4.65
CA PRO A 40 -5.95 -19.76 4.23
C PRO A 40 -7.22 -18.93 4.09
N ALA A 41 -7.24 -17.77 4.74
CA ALA A 41 -8.34 -16.82 4.63
C ALA A 41 -8.54 -16.49 3.14
N PRO A 42 -9.78 -16.40 2.65
CA PRO A 42 -10.04 -16.03 1.27
C PRO A 42 -9.41 -14.65 1.00
N GLU A 43 -8.55 -14.61 -0.01
CA GLU A 43 -7.96 -13.40 -0.55
C GLU A 43 -9.10 -12.42 -0.85
N ALA A 44 -9.17 -11.34 -0.08
CA ALA A 44 -10.21 -10.33 -0.24
C ALA A 44 -10.07 -9.75 -1.65
N ALA A 45 -11.04 -10.03 -2.50
CA ALA A 45 -11.12 -9.43 -3.82
C ALA A 45 -11.08 -7.90 -3.66
N ALA A 46 -10.04 -7.27 -4.18
CA ALA A 46 -9.89 -5.82 -4.16
C ALA A 46 -11.10 -5.19 -4.86
N ALA A 47 -11.68 -4.17 -4.24
CA ALA A 47 -12.74 -3.38 -4.86
C ALA A 47 -12.23 -2.79 -6.19
N PRO A 48 -13.07 -2.64 -7.24
CA PRO A 48 -12.66 -2.06 -8.50
C PRO A 48 -12.04 -0.67 -8.28
N GLY A 49 -10.77 -0.49 -8.68
CA GLY A 49 -10.02 0.76 -8.51
C GLY A 49 -9.18 0.87 -7.24
N ALA A 50 -9.18 -0.11 -6.36
CA ALA A 50 -8.27 -0.18 -5.22
C ALA A 50 -7.00 -0.95 -5.60
N MET A 51 -5.84 -0.39 -5.27
CA MET A 51 -4.55 -1.07 -5.40
C MET A 51 -4.58 -2.40 -4.63
N ALA A 52 -4.08 -3.49 -5.25
CA ALA A 52 -3.96 -4.76 -4.56
C ALA A 52 -3.08 -4.62 -3.31
N PRO A 53 -3.45 -5.27 -2.19
CA PRO A 53 -2.71 -5.13 -0.94
C PRO A 53 -1.26 -5.56 -1.09
N ILE A 54 -0.35 -4.79 -0.50
CA ILE A 54 1.06 -5.14 -0.38
C ILE A 54 1.16 -6.20 0.71
N THR A 55 1.56 -7.41 0.35
CA THR A 55 1.70 -8.55 1.28
C THR A 55 3.12 -8.76 1.76
N GLY A 56 4.08 -8.18 1.06
CA GLY A 56 5.51 -8.23 1.35
C GLY A 56 6.05 -6.94 1.97
N THR A 57 7.27 -6.60 1.63
CA THR A 57 7.99 -5.42 2.12
C THR A 57 7.67 -4.20 1.27
N THR A 58 7.53 -3.03 1.90
CA THR A 58 7.51 -1.74 1.19
C THR A 58 8.91 -1.15 1.15
N HIS A 59 9.47 -1.04 -0.05
CA HIS A 59 10.75 -0.41 -0.30
C HIS A 59 10.55 1.09 -0.56
N THR A 60 11.59 1.90 -0.36
CA THR A 60 11.54 3.34 -0.67
C THR A 60 12.54 3.68 -1.77
N VAL A 61 12.06 4.37 -2.78
CA VAL A 61 12.86 4.99 -3.84
C VAL A 61 12.65 6.50 -3.76
N LYS A 62 13.72 7.24 -3.60
CA LYS A 62 13.68 8.71 -3.51
C LYS A 62 13.81 9.34 -4.89
N MET A 63 13.17 10.48 -5.08
CA MET A 63 13.20 11.26 -6.32
C MET A 63 13.87 12.60 -6.07
N TYR A 64 14.89 12.89 -6.85
CA TYR A 64 15.70 14.08 -6.73
C TYR A 64 15.77 14.87 -8.04
N GLY A 65 15.81 16.19 -7.92
CA GLY A 65 16.33 17.10 -8.92
C GLY A 65 17.22 18.10 -8.21
N ASP A 66 18.52 17.96 -8.35
CA ASP A 66 19.56 18.78 -7.72
C ASP A 66 20.75 18.96 -8.66
N GLU A 67 21.89 19.44 -8.14
CA GLU A 67 23.11 19.66 -8.92
C GLU A 67 23.66 18.39 -9.59
N LYS A 68 23.27 17.18 -9.09
CA LYS A 68 23.61 15.89 -9.69
C LYS A 68 22.63 15.46 -10.79
N GLY A 69 21.63 16.30 -11.06
CA GLY A 69 20.59 16.05 -12.05
C GLY A 69 19.34 15.37 -11.48
N TYR A 70 18.46 15.00 -12.40
CA TYR A 70 17.19 14.32 -12.07
C TYR A 70 17.41 12.82 -11.99
N ARG A 71 17.02 12.19 -10.86
CA ARG A 71 17.26 10.77 -10.65
C ARG A 71 16.31 10.14 -9.64
N PHE A 72 16.15 8.85 -9.76
CA PHE A 72 15.67 7.96 -8.69
C PHE A 72 16.86 7.47 -7.86
N ASP A 73 16.64 7.21 -6.57
CA ASP A 73 17.67 6.70 -5.67
C ASP A 73 17.06 5.69 -4.67
N PRO A 74 17.39 4.39 -4.77
CA PRO A 74 18.16 3.78 -5.86
C PRO A 74 17.41 3.82 -7.19
N ALA A 75 18.12 3.95 -8.31
CA ALA A 75 17.52 3.88 -9.63
C ALA A 75 17.12 2.43 -9.99
N ASP A 76 17.96 1.48 -9.64
CA ASP A 76 17.71 0.06 -9.86
C ASP A 76 17.42 -0.64 -8.53
N ILE A 77 16.35 -1.41 -8.48
CA ILE A 77 15.91 -2.10 -7.27
C ILE A 77 15.43 -3.51 -7.59
N THR A 78 15.74 -4.45 -6.71
CA THR A 78 15.22 -5.84 -6.76
C THR A 78 14.25 -6.05 -5.61
N ILE A 79 13.08 -6.58 -5.94
CA ILE A 79 11.97 -6.82 -5.00
C ILE A 79 11.41 -8.23 -5.23
N LYS A 80 10.51 -8.66 -4.36
CA LYS A 80 9.74 -9.91 -4.51
C LYS A 80 8.32 -9.61 -4.99
N ALA A 81 7.69 -10.60 -5.61
CA ALA A 81 6.26 -10.52 -5.90
C ALA A 81 5.46 -10.27 -4.61
N GLY A 82 4.53 -9.33 -4.64
CA GLY A 82 3.76 -8.90 -3.47
C GLY A 82 4.40 -7.77 -2.65
N ASP A 83 5.64 -7.38 -2.93
CA ASP A 83 6.22 -6.18 -2.34
C ASP A 83 5.57 -4.90 -2.89
N GLY A 84 5.86 -3.78 -2.24
CA GLY A 84 5.49 -2.46 -2.70
C GLY A 84 6.70 -1.54 -2.85
N ILE A 85 6.57 -0.50 -3.67
CA ILE A 85 7.56 0.58 -3.74
C ILE A 85 6.87 1.91 -3.46
N LYS A 86 7.35 2.60 -2.43
CA LYS A 86 7.00 3.99 -2.13
C LYS A 86 8.03 4.90 -2.80
N PHE A 87 7.59 5.67 -3.78
CA PHE A 87 8.37 6.72 -4.41
C PHE A 87 8.15 8.01 -3.62
N GLU A 88 9.22 8.59 -3.10
CA GLU A 88 9.18 9.77 -2.24
C GLU A 88 9.90 10.95 -2.91
N MET A 89 9.19 12.04 -3.08
CA MET A 89 9.74 13.27 -3.63
C MET A 89 10.60 13.97 -2.58
N VAL A 90 11.87 14.20 -2.91
CA VAL A 90 12.80 14.92 -2.05
C VAL A 90 13.05 16.34 -2.56
N SER A 91 13.33 16.50 -3.86
CA SER A 91 13.65 17.81 -4.45
C SER A 91 13.43 17.82 -5.96
N GLY A 92 13.30 19.01 -6.54
CA GLY A 92 13.36 19.23 -7.99
C GLY A 92 12.11 18.79 -8.76
N GLY A 93 10.95 18.79 -8.13
CA GLY A 93 9.68 18.44 -8.77
C GLY A 93 9.26 19.36 -9.92
N PRO A 94 8.19 19.00 -10.63
CA PRO A 94 7.32 17.86 -10.34
C PRO A 94 7.89 16.51 -10.80
N HIS A 95 7.62 15.46 -10.04
CA HIS A 95 8.02 14.10 -10.39
C HIS A 95 6.80 13.17 -10.50
N ASN A 96 6.92 12.12 -11.29
CA ASN A 96 6.00 10.98 -11.26
C ASN A 96 6.74 9.67 -11.52
N VAL A 97 6.00 8.58 -11.47
CA VAL A 97 6.47 7.25 -11.89
C VAL A 97 5.60 6.77 -13.03
N ALA A 98 6.23 6.37 -14.11
CA ALA A 98 5.55 5.84 -15.28
C ALA A 98 6.28 4.62 -15.84
N PHE A 99 5.52 3.73 -16.47
CA PHE A 99 6.01 2.59 -17.24
C PHE A 99 5.57 2.75 -18.69
N ASP A 100 6.33 2.20 -19.64
CA ASP A 100 5.96 2.22 -21.04
C ASP A 100 4.95 1.09 -21.34
N PRO A 101 3.70 1.43 -21.71
CA PRO A 101 2.68 0.41 -22.02
C PRO A 101 3.06 -0.53 -23.15
N ALA A 102 3.98 -0.13 -24.03
CA ALA A 102 4.41 -0.94 -25.17
C ALA A 102 5.45 -2.01 -24.78
N THR A 103 6.21 -1.77 -23.71
CA THR A 103 7.32 -2.66 -23.30
C THR A 103 7.04 -3.44 -22.02
N ILE A 104 6.02 -3.05 -21.24
CA ILE A 104 5.73 -3.63 -19.93
C ILE A 104 5.23 -5.10 -20.00
N GLY A 105 4.77 -5.54 -21.16
CA GLY A 105 4.39 -6.92 -21.40
C GLY A 105 3.28 -7.45 -20.48
N ALA A 106 3.46 -8.67 -19.97
CA ALA A 106 2.47 -9.37 -19.14
C ALA A 106 2.16 -8.67 -17.80
N ALA A 107 3.04 -7.78 -17.32
CA ALA A 107 2.82 -7.03 -16.10
C ALA A 107 1.78 -5.92 -16.24
N LYS A 108 1.39 -5.55 -17.46
CA LYS A 108 0.53 -4.40 -17.75
C LYS A 108 -0.76 -4.40 -16.93
N ALA A 109 -1.50 -5.49 -16.97
CA ALA A 109 -2.80 -5.57 -16.29
C ALA A 109 -2.68 -5.41 -14.77
N ALA A 110 -1.68 -6.06 -14.15
CA ALA A 110 -1.43 -5.96 -12.73
C ALA A 110 -0.97 -4.54 -12.33
N LEU A 111 -0.05 -3.93 -13.09
CA LEU A 111 0.43 -2.57 -12.80
C LEU A 111 -0.66 -1.52 -13.01
N VAL A 112 -1.49 -1.63 -14.05
CA VAL A 112 -2.65 -0.73 -14.21
C VAL A 112 -3.58 -0.80 -12.99
N ALA A 113 -3.85 -2.00 -12.47
CA ALA A 113 -4.69 -2.16 -11.28
C ALA A 113 -4.00 -1.66 -9.99
N ASN A 114 -2.67 -1.71 -9.92
CA ASN A 114 -1.87 -1.45 -8.72
C ASN A 114 -1.27 -0.05 -8.64
N MET A 115 -1.55 0.79 -9.61
CA MET A 115 -1.14 2.20 -9.63
C MET A 115 -2.37 3.08 -9.36
N PRO A 116 -2.56 3.62 -8.16
CA PRO A 116 -3.68 4.51 -7.87
C PRO A 116 -3.50 5.88 -8.54
N GLU A 117 -4.58 6.65 -8.68
CA GLU A 117 -4.54 8.06 -9.14
C GLU A 117 -3.71 8.28 -10.42
N GLN A 118 -3.88 7.42 -11.42
CA GLN A 118 -3.17 7.53 -12.69
C GLN A 118 -3.62 8.78 -13.47
N MET A 119 -2.66 9.51 -14.05
CA MET A 119 -2.89 10.62 -14.99
C MET A 119 -2.97 10.14 -16.44
N GLY A 120 -2.60 8.93 -16.70
CA GLY A 120 -2.62 8.22 -17.97
C GLY A 120 -2.30 6.76 -17.73
N GLU A 121 -2.45 5.90 -18.74
CA GLU A 121 -2.16 4.47 -18.59
C GLU A 121 -0.73 4.25 -18.10
N LEU A 122 -0.55 3.58 -16.94
CA LEU A 122 0.73 3.31 -16.32
C LEU A 122 1.55 4.57 -15.97
N SER A 123 0.87 5.71 -15.77
CA SER A 123 1.51 6.97 -15.36
C SER A 123 0.85 7.48 -14.09
N GLY A 124 1.54 7.39 -12.98
CA GLY A 124 1.08 7.84 -11.68
C GLY A 124 0.94 9.35 -11.59
N LYS A 125 0.28 9.83 -10.53
CA LYS A 125 0.08 11.25 -10.27
C LYS A 125 1.39 12.02 -10.16
N MET A 126 1.34 13.33 -10.42
CA MET A 126 2.46 14.23 -10.16
C MET A 126 2.62 14.49 -8.68
N LEU A 127 3.84 14.41 -8.20
CA LEU A 127 4.28 14.86 -6.89
C LEU A 127 4.95 16.21 -7.06
N ILE A 128 4.45 17.21 -6.36
CA ILE A 128 4.86 18.61 -6.57
C ILE A 128 5.70 19.12 -5.40
N ASN A 129 5.40 18.66 -4.20
CA ASN A 129 6.03 19.14 -2.97
C ASN A 129 6.94 18.07 -2.36
N ALA A 130 8.07 18.51 -1.80
CA ALA A 130 8.94 17.63 -1.03
C ALA A 130 8.17 16.93 0.11
N GLY A 131 8.42 15.65 0.31
CA GLY A 131 7.72 14.81 1.27
C GLY A 131 6.46 14.12 0.73
N GLU A 132 5.94 14.52 -0.43
CA GLU A 132 4.87 13.77 -1.09
C GLU A 132 5.37 12.40 -1.54
N SER A 133 4.48 11.43 -1.57
CA SER A 133 4.82 10.08 -2.01
C SER A 133 3.74 9.44 -2.87
N TYR A 134 4.16 8.46 -3.65
CA TYR A 134 3.32 7.63 -4.48
C TYR A 134 3.71 6.16 -4.31
N THR A 135 2.75 5.29 -4.02
CA THR A 135 3.02 3.88 -3.76
C THR A 135 2.43 3.01 -4.86
N VAL A 136 3.22 2.07 -5.34
CA VAL A 136 2.83 1.04 -6.31
C VAL A 136 2.95 -0.32 -5.66
N SER A 137 1.92 -1.16 -5.79
CA SER A 137 1.96 -2.56 -5.36
C SER A 137 2.44 -3.45 -6.50
N PHE A 138 3.29 -4.41 -6.19
CA PHE A 138 3.73 -5.44 -7.13
C PHE A 138 3.05 -6.79 -6.88
N ALA A 139 1.90 -6.77 -6.19
CA ALA A 139 1.05 -7.94 -6.07
C ALA A 139 0.53 -8.39 -7.45
N GLY A 140 0.72 -9.67 -7.77
CA GLY A 140 0.32 -10.23 -9.07
C GLY A 140 1.16 -9.78 -10.27
N VAL A 141 2.23 -9.00 -10.05
CA VAL A 141 3.20 -8.67 -11.11
C VAL A 141 4.12 -9.88 -11.32
N PRO A 142 4.23 -10.41 -12.55
CA PRO A 142 5.12 -11.55 -12.82
C PRO A 142 6.58 -11.25 -12.52
N ALA A 143 7.37 -12.29 -12.27
CA ALA A 143 8.82 -12.16 -12.20
C ALA A 143 9.37 -11.62 -13.53
N GLY A 144 10.29 -10.67 -13.46
CA GLY A 144 10.82 -10.00 -14.63
C GLY A 144 11.51 -8.68 -14.30
N THR A 145 11.94 -8.00 -15.34
CA THR A 145 12.61 -6.69 -15.22
C THR A 145 11.78 -5.64 -15.96
N TYR A 146 11.49 -4.54 -15.28
CA TYR A 146 10.59 -3.50 -15.72
C TYR A 146 11.27 -2.15 -15.66
N ASP A 147 11.45 -1.51 -16.81
CA ASP A 147 11.98 -0.16 -16.88
C ASP A 147 10.89 0.85 -16.48
N TYR A 148 11.27 1.84 -15.70
CA TYR A 148 10.40 2.93 -15.29
C TYR A 148 11.08 4.28 -15.43
N PHE A 149 10.30 5.34 -15.49
CA PHE A 149 10.82 6.69 -15.73
C PHE A 149 9.94 7.76 -15.09
N CYS A 150 10.48 8.96 -15.00
CA CYS A 150 9.75 10.17 -14.66
C CYS A 150 9.38 10.90 -15.95
N THR A 151 8.08 11.09 -16.21
CA THR A 151 7.61 11.68 -17.48
C THR A 151 8.18 13.06 -17.75
N PRO A 152 8.14 14.04 -16.83
CA PRO A 152 8.70 15.38 -17.10
C PRO A 152 10.21 15.39 -17.29
N HIS A 153 10.93 14.41 -16.72
CA HIS A 153 12.39 14.38 -16.73
C HIS A 153 12.98 13.24 -17.57
N LEU A 154 12.16 12.65 -18.47
CA LEU A 154 12.60 11.56 -19.32
C LEU A 154 13.77 12.00 -20.26
N ALA A 155 13.68 13.21 -20.80
CA ALA A 155 14.74 13.78 -21.62
C ALA A 155 16.05 14.04 -20.85
N MET A 156 15.97 14.13 -19.52
CA MET A 156 17.11 14.30 -18.60
C MET A 156 17.59 12.95 -18.03
N ASN A 157 17.16 11.85 -18.65
CA ASN A 157 17.52 10.48 -18.29
C ASN A 157 17.10 10.05 -16.86
N MET A 158 16.01 10.61 -16.32
CA MET A 158 15.45 10.14 -15.05
C MET A 158 14.70 8.82 -15.25
N LYS A 159 15.42 7.72 -15.13
CA LYS A 159 14.98 6.35 -15.38
C LYS A 159 15.51 5.43 -14.30
N GLY A 160 14.92 4.25 -14.20
CA GLY A 160 15.37 3.18 -13.33
C GLY A 160 14.81 1.84 -13.78
N LYS A 161 15.14 0.80 -13.01
CA LYS A 161 14.79 -0.57 -13.32
C LYS A 161 14.32 -1.30 -12.07
N ILE A 162 13.18 -1.97 -12.15
CA ILE A 162 12.65 -2.81 -11.09
C ILE A 162 12.75 -4.27 -11.54
N THR A 163 13.45 -5.09 -10.75
CA THR A 163 13.50 -6.54 -10.95
C THR A 163 12.61 -7.22 -9.91
N VAL A 164 11.57 -7.90 -10.37
CA VAL A 164 10.66 -8.72 -9.53
C VAL A 164 11.13 -10.17 -9.58
N GLN A 165 11.29 -10.79 -8.40
CA GLN A 165 11.72 -12.18 -8.21
C GLN A 165 10.60 -13.05 -7.62
#